data_7bcbfa01bc5d9a525a42f4a1c13fc53c
#
_entry.id   7bcbfa01bc5d9a525a42f4a1c13fc53c
#
_cell.length_a   1.000
_cell.length_b   1.000
_cell.length_c   1.000
_cell.angle_alpha   90.00
_cell.angle_beta   90.00
_cell.angle_gamma   90.00
#
_symmetry.space_group_name_H-M   'P 1'
#
loop_
_entity.id
_entity.type
_entity.pdbx_description
1 polymer ?
#
loop_
_entity_poly.entity_id
_entity_poly.type
_entity_poly.pdbx_seq_one_letter_code
_entity_poly.pdbx_strand_id
1 'polypeptide(L)'
;MPGLTQSDVNSYRHQGYLVLREGLKPEDLLPLRALITTLTDEHAQKLHRAGKISSLYETESFERRLAVINEEVKFRSRLEDLTQRFNSPELFNLIRHPAILDSVSSLLGPEVAWTGSFVT
;
A
#
# COMPACT_ATOMS: atom_id res chain seq x y z
N MET A 1 -4.49 -20.07 5.68
CA MET A 1 -5.74 -19.45 6.12
C MET A 1 -6.84 -19.80 5.14
N PRO A 2 -7.97 -20.33 5.58
CA PRO A 2 -9.06 -20.62 4.66
C PRO A 2 -9.56 -19.32 4.00
N GLY A 3 -10.05 -19.45 2.78
CA GLY A 3 -10.66 -18.34 2.09
C GLY A 3 -11.96 -17.88 2.75
N LEU A 4 -12.75 -17.12 2.02
CA LEU A 4 -14.01 -16.58 2.51
C LEU A 4 -15.04 -17.70 2.74
N THR A 5 -15.92 -17.50 3.71
CA THR A 5 -17.07 -18.37 3.91
C THR A 5 -18.11 -18.16 2.81
N GLN A 6 -19.04 -19.07 2.66
CA GLN A 6 -20.15 -18.89 1.71
C GLN A 6 -21.01 -17.66 2.06
N SER A 7 -21.16 -17.39 3.35
CA SER A 7 -21.86 -16.18 3.82
C SER A 7 -21.16 -14.90 3.38
N ASP A 8 -19.82 -14.88 3.45
CA ASP A 8 -19.02 -13.73 2.99
C ASP A 8 -19.19 -13.52 1.49
N VAL A 9 -19.13 -14.58 0.70
CA VAL A 9 -19.32 -14.54 -0.75
C VAL A 9 -20.71 -14.02 -1.11
N ASN A 10 -21.73 -14.50 -0.42
CA ASN A 10 -23.10 -14.05 -0.64
C ASN A 10 -23.27 -12.56 -0.29
N SER A 11 -22.68 -12.14 0.82
CA SER A 11 -22.67 -10.73 1.24
C SER A 11 -22.03 -9.85 0.18
N TYR A 12 -20.88 -10.25 -0.32
CA TYR A 12 -20.16 -9.53 -1.38
C TYR A 12 -21.02 -9.41 -2.64
N ARG A 13 -21.66 -10.50 -3.08
CA ARG A 13 -22.49 -10.51 -4.26
C ARG A 13 -23.73 -9.64 -4.11
N HIS A 14 -24.26 -9.54 -2.91
CA HIS A 14 -25.45 -8.75 -2.63
C HIS A 14 -25.16 -7.27 -2.52
N GLN A 15 -24.11 -6.88 -1.80
CA GLN A 15 -23.81 -5.48 -1.48
C GLN A 15 -22.67 -4.86 -2.30
N GLY A 16 -21.91 -5.67 -3.05
CA GLY A 16 -20.84 -5.20 -3.92
C GLY A 16 -19.50 -4.95 -3.22
N TYR A 17 -19.40 -5.17 -1.92
CA TYR A 17 -18.17 -5.07 -1.16
C TYR A 17 -18.16 -6.02 0.03
N LEU A 18 -16.98 -6.23 0.60
CA LEU A 18 -16.80 -7.03 1.81
C LEU A 18 -15.66 -6.44 2.63
N VAL A 19 -15.91 -6.29 3.92
CA VAL A 19 -14.87 -5.86 4.89
C VAL A 19 -14.38 -7.08 5.64
N LEU A 20 -13.10 -7.39 5.48
CA LEU A 20 -12.44 -8.45 6.23
C LEU A 20 -11.72 -7.85 7.42
N ARG A 21 -12.26 -8.05 8.59
CA ARG A 21 -11.61 -7.64 9.83
C ARG A 21 -10.47 -8.60 10.13
N GLU A 22 -9.30 -8.05 10.45
CA GLU A 22 -8.11 -8.83 10.76
C GLU A 22 -7.66 -9.75 9.62
N GLY A 23 -7.98 -9.37 8.37
CA GLY A 23 -7.55 -10.13 7.18
C GLY A 23 -6.03 -10.17 7.04
N LEU A 24 -5.36 -9.07 7.35
CA LEU A 24 -3.91 -8.96 7.44
C LEU A 24 -3.52 -8.54 8.85
N LYS A 25 -2.39 -9.05 9.32
CA LYS A 25 -1.81 -8.63 10.59
C LYS A 25 -0.87 -7.44 10.38
N PRO A 26 -0.65 -6.59 11.39
CA PRO A 26 0.30 -5.48 11.26
C PRO A 26 1.69 -5.92 10.80
N GLU A 27 2.17 -7.06 11.26
CA GLU A 27 3.48 -7.60 10.86
C GLU A 27 3.56 -7.97 9.38
N ASP A 28 2.43 -8.31 8.75
CA ASP A 28 2.40 -8.61 7.30
C ASP A 28 2.70 -7.37 6.46
N LEU A 29 2.46 -6.19 6.99
CA LEU A 29 2.67 -4.91 6.32
C LEU A 29 4.05 -4.31 6.57
N LEU A 30 4.80 -4.82 7.56
CA LEU A 30 6.07 -4.23 7.97
C LEU A 30 7.10 -4.11 6.83
N PRO A 31 7.32 -5.13 5.97
CA PRO A 31 8.30 -5.00 4.90
C PRO A 31 7.97 -3.88 3.92
N LEU A 32 6.70 -3.74 3.54
CA LEU A 32 6.27 -2.68 2.63
C LEU A 32 6.33 -1.31 3.31
N ARG A 33 5.92 -1.21 4.57
CA ARG A 33 6.01 0.05 5.33
C ARG A 33 7.46 0.50 5.48
N ALA A 34 8.38 -0.42 5.73
CA ALA A 34 9.81 -0.11 5.80
C ALA A 34 10.35 0.40 4.45
N LEU A 35 9.97 -0.23 3.36
CA LEU A 35 10.34 0.22 2.01
C LEU A 35 9.82 1.63 1.73
N ILE A 36 8.56 1.88 1.99
CA ILE A 36 7.94 3.20 1.79
C ILE A 36 8.61 4.27 2.65
N THR A 37 8.94 3.94 3.89
CA THR A 37 9.67 4.85 4.78
C THR A 37 11.04 5.21 4.20
N THR A 38 11.79 4.23 3.71
CA THR A 38 13.09 4.45 3.08
C THR A 38 12.97 5.32 1.84
N LEU A 39 12.01 5.04 0.97
CA LEU A 39 11.80 5.81 -0.26
C LEU A 39 11.36 7.24 0.05
N THR A 40 10.50 7.42 1.04
CA THR A 40 10.09 8.76 1.49
C THR A 40 11.26 9.53 2.06
N ASP A 41 12.13 8.87 2.82
CA ASP A 41 13.33 9.48 3.38
C ASP A 41 14.31 9.93 2.29
N GLU A 42 14.59 9.08 1.31
CA GLU A 42 15.43 9.42 0.17
C GLU A 42 14.86 10.60 -0.62
N HIS A 43 13.57 10.60 -0.83
CA HIS A 43 12.86 11.71 -1.51
C HIS A 43 12.95 13.01 -0.72
N ALA A 44 12.73 12.96 0.59
CA ALA A 44 12.86 14.11 1.47
C ALA A 44 14.28 14.66 1.45
N GLN A 45 15.30 13.80 1.54
CA GLN A 45 16.69 14.22 1.47
C GLN A 45 17.03 14.89 0.15
N LYS A 46 16.54 14.37 -0.95
CA LYS A 46 16.73 14.95 -2.28
C LYS A 46 16.13 16.35 -2.38
N LEU A 47 14.91 16.51 -1.89
CA LEU A 47 14.22 17.81 -1.89
C LEU A 47 14.90 18.81 -0.96
N HIS A 48 15.35 18.36 0.20
CA HIS A 48 16.03 19.20 1.17
C HIS A 48 17.38 19.71 0.60
N ARG A 49 18.16 18.83 -0.03
CA ARG A 49 19.42 19.24 -0.69
C ARG A 49 19.18 20.24 -1.83
N ALA A 50 18.05 20.13 -2.52
CA ALA A 50 17.66 21.06 -3.58
C ALA A 50 17.05 22.39 -3.03
N GLY A 51 16.96 22.54 -1.71
CA GLY A 51 16.39 23.72 -1.08
C GLY A 51 14.88 23.84 -1.21
N LYS A 52 14.18 22.75 -1.56
CA LYS A 52 12.75 22.76 -1.80
C LYS A 52 11.91 22.54 -0.55
N ILE A 53 12.47 21.95 0.48
CA ILE A 53 11.84 21.78 1.79
C ILE A 53 12.77 22.21 2.89
N SER A 54 12.21 22.72 3.99
CA SER A 54 12.95 23.29 5.11
C SER A 54 13.39 22.24 6.13
N SER A 55 12.76 21.07 6.13
CA SER A 55 12.99 19.97 7.07
C SER A 55 12.77 18.64 6.39
N LEU A 56 13.38 17.58 6.93
CA LEU A 56 13.12 16.22 6.46
C LEU A 56 11.80 15.63 7.00
N TYR A 57 11.17 16.28 7.95
CA TYR A 57 9.90 15.84 8.56
C TYR A 57 9.95 14.43 9.13
N GLU A 58 11.09 14.03 9.68
CA GLU A 58 11.33 12.68 10.24
C GLU A 58 10.45 12.36 11.44
N THR A 59 9.97 13.37 12.15
CA THR A 59 9.11 13.20 13.33
C THR A 59 7.64 13.03 12.99
N GLU A 60 7.27 13.24 11.72
CA GLU A 60 5.90 13.01 11.27
C GLU A 60 5.58 11.50 11.22
N SER A 61 4.31 11.17 11.40
CA SER A 61 3.86 9.79 11.29
C SER A 61 4.03 9.25 9.86
N PHE A 62 4.11 7.95 9.75
CA PHE A 62 4.20 7.27 8.46
C PHE A 62 3.10 7.72 7.48
N GLU A 63 1.88 7.85 7.98
CA GLU A 63 0.72 8.21 7.17
C GLU A 63 0.71 9.68 6.71
N ARG A 64 1.43 10.56 7.40
CA ARG A 64 1.38 12.00 7.16
C ARG A 64 2.62 12.58 6.50
N ARG A 65 3.76 11.93 6.64
CA ARG A 65 5.06 12.51 6.25
C ARG A 65 5.09 12.98 4.79
N LEU A 66 4.69 12.13 3.86
CA LEU A 66 4.70 12.48 2.44
C LEU A 66 3.72 13.61 2.14
N ALA A 67 2.56 13.62 2.77
CA ALA A 67 1.57 14.68 2.60
C ALA A 67 2.11 16.04 3.08
N VAL A 68 2.81 16.07 4.21
CA VAL A 68 3.44 17.30 4.75
C VAL A 68 4.54 17.80 3.80
N ILE A 69 5.37 16.91 3.29
CA ILE A 69 6.40 17.26 2.31
C ILE A 69 5.77 17.86 1.06
N ASN A 70 4.73 17.23 0.53
CA ASN A 70 4.03 17.69 -0.67
C ASN A 70 3.37 19.05 -0.47
N GLU A 71 2.86 19.32 0.72
CA GLU A 71 2.26 20.62 1.06
C GLU A 71 3.29 21.74 0.99
N GLU A 72 4.50 21.54 1.51
CA GLU A 72 5.55 22.55 1.47
C GLU A 72 6.05 22.79 0.04
N VAL A 73 6.25 21.74 -0.72
CA VAL A 73 6.74 21.85 -2.12
C VAL A 73 5.67 22.40 -3.06
N LYS A 74 4.40 22.34 -2.68
CA LYS A 74 3.23 22.67 -3.51
C LYS A 74 3.17 21.81 -4.78
N PHE A 75 3.71 20.62 -4.70
CA PHE A 75 3.71 19.63 -5.76
C PHE A 75 3.32 18.28 -5.17
N ARG A 76 2.45 17.56 -5.86
CA ARG A 76 1.95 16.28 -5.38
C ARG A 76 2.79 15.13 -5.94
N SER A 77 3.76 14.68 -5.17
CA SER A 77 4.41 13.39 -5.43
C SER A 77 3.49 12.28 -4.98
N ARG A 78 3.27 11.31 -5.85
CA ARG A 78 2.52 10.11 -5.49
C ARG A 78 3.48 9.05 -4.96
N LEU A 79 2.97 8.15 -4.16
CA LEU A 79 3.73 7.01 -3.70
C LEU A 79 4.24 6.16 -4.88
N GLU A 80 3.44 6.06 -5.94
CA GLU A 80 3.80 5.38 -7.19
C GLU A 80 5.06 5.94 -7.83
N ASP A 81 5.25 7.25 -7.78
CA ASP A 81 6.43 7.91 -8.33
C ASP A 81 7.69 7.54 -7.55
N LEU A 82 7.56 7.27 -6.26
CA LEU A 82 8.66 6.87 -5.38
C LEU A 82 9.04 5.40 -5.58
N THR A 83 8.08 4.56 -5.91
CA THR A 83 8.25 3.12 -5.98
C THR A 83 8.51 2.60 -7.40
N GLN A 84 8.70 3.49 -8.38
CA GLN A 84 8.86 3.11 -9.79
C GLN A 84 7.80 2.11 -10.24
N ARG A 85 6.53 2.44 -9.99
CA ARG A 85 5.36 1.61 -10.31
C ARG A 85 5.30 0.31 -9.49
N PHE A 86 5.82 0.35 -8.27
CA PHE A 86 5.71 -0.78 -7.34
C PHE A 86 6.42 -2.06 -7.80
N ASN A 87 7.48 -1.95 -8.58
CA ASN A 87 8.33 -3.09 -8.90
C ASN A 87 9.23 -3.44 -7.70
N SER A 88 8.62 -3.90 -6.61
CA SER A 88 9.37 -4.26 -5.41
C SER A 88 9.01 -5.67 -4.95
N PRO A 89 10.00 -6.44 -4.43
CA PRO A 89 9.71 -7.74 -3.81
C PRO A 89 8.71 -7.64 -2.65
N GLU A 90 8.77 -6.56 -1.89
CA GLU A 90 7.91 -6.35 -0.72
C GLU A 90 6.43 -6.24 -1.13
N LEU A 91 6.12 -5.48 -2.16
CA LEU A 91 4.75 -5.38 -2.67
C LEU A 91 4.31 -6.68 -3.33
N PHE A 92 5.18 -7.30 -4.13
CA PHE A 92 4.88 -8.56 -4.79
C PHE A 92 4.54 -9.66 -3.77
N ASN A 93 5.31 -9.75 -2.70
CA ASN A 93 5.07 -10.70 -1.63
C ASN A 93 3.77 -10.42 -0.88
N LEU A 94 3.43 -9.15 -0.69
CA LEU A 94 2.17 -8.77 -0.04
C LEU A 94 0.97 -9.14 -0.92
N ILE A 95 1.02 -8.85 -2.21
CA ILE A 95 -0.05 -9.22 -3.15
C ILE A 95 -0.28 -10.73 -3.17
N ARG A 96 0.78 -11.50 -3.04
CA ARG A 96 0.73 -12.97 -3.00
C ARG A 96 0.43 -13.53 -1.61
N HIS A 97 0.24 -12.68 -0.63
CA HIS A 97 -0.04 -13.14 0.74
C HIS A 97 -1.28 -14.05 0.73
N PRO A 98 -1.22 -15.22 1.41
CA PRO A 98 -2.33 -16.18 1.39
C PRO A 98 -3.67 -15.57 1.81
N ALA A 99 -3.67 -14.67 2.79
CA ALA A 99 -4.90 -14.00 3.22
C ALA A 99 -5.55 -13.18 2.10
N ILE A 100 -4.76 -12.58 1.22
CA ILE A 100 -5.27 -11.83 0.07
C ILE A 100 -5.68 -12.80 -1.05
N LEU A 101 -4.79 -13.69 -1.46
CA LEU A 101 -5.06 -14.63 -2.56
C LEU A 101 -6.25 -15.53 -2.29
N ASP A 102 -6.34 -16.10 -1.10
CA ASP A 102 -7.44 -17.01 -0.76
C ASP A 102 -8.78 -16.25 -0.74
N SER A 103 -8.78 -15.03 -0.23
CA SER A 103 -10.00 -14.21 -0.23
C SER A 103 -10.43 -13.82 -1.63
N VAL A 104 -9.50 -13.37 -2.47
CA VAL A 104 -9.79 -12.98 -3.85
C VAL A 104 -10.21 -14.20 -4.68
N SER A 105 -9.53 -15.33 -4.51
CA SER A 105 -9.89 -16.58 -5.21
C SER A 105 -11.28 -17.07 -4.84
N SER A 106 -11.72 -16.85 -3.60
CA SER A 106 -13.07 -17.20 -3.16
C SER A 106 -14.15 -16.38 -3.90
N LEU A 107 -13.81 -15.17 -4.34
CA LEU A 107 -14.73 -14.28 -5.07
C LEU A 107 -14.65 -14.45 -6.58
N LEU A 108 -13.45 -14.61 -7.14
CA LEU A 108 -13.18 -14.59 -8.58
C LEU A 108 -12.90 -15.95 -9.19
N GLY A 109 -12.66 -16.96 -8.37
CA GLY A 109 -12.23 -18.29 -8.82
C GLY A 109 -10.72 -18.48 -8.73
N PRO A 110 -10.21 -19.67 -9.15
CA PRO A 110 -8.82 -20.05 -8.91
C PRO A 110 -7.81 -19.27 -9.76
N GLU A 111 -8.23 -18.70 -10.87
CA GLU A 111 -7.36 -17.92 -11.74
C GLU A 111 -7.55 -16.42 -11.45
N VAL A 112 -6.54 -15.82 -10.82
CA VAL A 112 -6.56 -14.42 -10.42
C VAL A 112 -5.43 -13.67 -11.12
N ALA A 113 -5.76 -12.56 -11.78
CA ALA A 113 -4.79 -11.67 -12.37
C ALA A 113 -4.87 -10.28 -11.72
N TRP A 114 -3.71 -9.72 -11.39
CA TRP A 114 -3.62 -8.35 -10.91
C TRP A 114 -3.34 -7.41 -12.08
N THR A 115 -4.15 -6.36 -12.19
CA THR A 115 -4.03 -5.39 -13.30
C THR A 115 -2.89 -4.39 -13.11
N GLY A 116 -2.28 -4.35 -11.94
CA GLY A 116 -1.23 -3.38 -11.64
C GLY A 116 -1.72 -1.98 -11.30
N SER A 117 -3.02 -1.80 -11.13
CA SER A 117 -3.60 -0.52 -10.72
C SER A 117 -3.46 -0.29 -9.22
N PHE A 118 -3.00 0.89 -8.86
CA PHE A 118 -2.91 1.31 -7.47
C PHE A 118 -3.39 2.77 -7.37
N VAL A 119 -4.21 3.05 -6.38
CA VAL A 119 -4.70 4.42 -6.13
C VAL A 119 -4.20 4.87 -4.76
N THR A 120 -3.47 5.96 -4.72
CA THR A 120 -2.96 6.59 -3.50
C THR A 120 -3.53 7.99 -3.31
#